data_09cb66a1b534af19cf9f591eda1960e9
#
_entry.id   09cb66a1b534af19cf9f591eda1960e9
#
_cell.length_a   1.000
_cell.length_b   1.000
_cell.length_c   1.000
_cell.angle_alpha   90.00
_cell.angle_beta   90.00
_cell.angle_gamma   90.00
#
_symmetry.space_group_name_H-M   'P 1'
#
loop_
_entity.id
_entity.type
_entity.pdbx_description
1 polymer ?
#
loop_
_entity_poly.entity_id
_entity_poly.type
_entity_poly.pdbx_seq_one_letter_code
_entity_poly.pdbx_strand_id
1 'polypeptide(L)'
;MACLLQNGDNHMKSKVNRRLLVMGVLAFIGVVLLVATAVLACTALFTWLEASSGSPMLSVWEVHGERPENASIIYLTEKDFEQNPALDSAIRGDNRYPGPWYQGDTPYGVLDKRTIGSAPVTYLEREVLIESFGPDVEAQNWPYLEYDGAYYYSLTLIP
;
A
#
# COMPACT_ATOMS: atom_id res chain seq x y z
N MET A 1 -68.80 -47.03 -4.49
CA MET A 1 -68.95 -45.81 -3.72
C MET A 1 -67.64 -45.56 -2.92
N ALA A 2 -66.50 -45.30 -3.65
CA ALA A 2 -65.18 -45.11 -3.02
C ALA A 2 -64.26 -44.36 -4.01
N CYS A 3 -64.51 -43.09 -4.32
CA CYS A 3 -63.65 -42.31 -5.26
C CYS A 3 -63.69 -40.81 -4.99
N LEU A 4 -63.86 -40.32 -3.77
CA LEU A 4 -63.97 -38.89 -3.47
C LEU A 4 -63.09 -38.37 -2.31
N LEU A 5 -62.16 -39.18 -1.75
CA LEU A 5 -61.36 -38.76 -0.58
C LEU A 5 -59.86 -38.56 -0.83
N GLN A 6 -59.39 -38.71 -2.09
CA GLN A 6 -57.92 -38.67 -2.34
C GLN A 6 -57.40 -37.34 -2.92
N ASN A 7 -58.25 -36.32 -3.12
CA ASN A 7 -57.85 -35.08 -3.79
C ASN A 7 -57.55 -33.90 -2.82
N GLY A 8 -57.86 -34.05 -1.51
CA GLY A 8 -57.65 -32.99 -0.55
C GLY A 8 -56.20 -32.91 -0.02
N ASP A 9 -55.55 -34.06 0.14
CA ASP A 9 -54.22 -34.13 0.79
C ASP A 9 -53.07 -33.61 -0.06
N ASN A 10 -53.17 -33.75 -1.41
CA ASN A 10 -52.12 -33.29 -2.32
C ASN A 10 -52.07 -31.76 -2.43
N HIS A 11 -53.20 -31.07 -2.31
CA HIS A 11 -53.26 -29.61 -2.41
C HIS A 11 -52.68 -28.93 -1.11
N MET A 12 -52.84 -29.57 0.04
CA MET A 12 -52.34 -29.05 1.31
C MET A 12 -50.79 -29.24 1.42
N LYS A 13 -50.29 -30.39 0.99
CA LYS A 13 -48.83 -30.68 0.95
C LYS A 13 -48.11 -29.74 -0.01
N SER A 14 -48.67 -29.38 -1.16
CA SER A 14 -48.10 -28.42 -2.13
C SER A 14 -47.98 -27.01 -1.56
N LYS A 15 -48.97 -26.51 -0.81
CA LYS A 15 -48.94 -25.19 -0.20
C LYS A 15 -47.92 -25.09 0.96
N VAL A 16 -47.77 -26.13 1.76
CA VAL A 16 -46.78 -26.16 2.84
C VAL A 16 -45.36 -26.18 2.28
N ASN A 17 -45.07 -26.99 1.27
CA ASN A 17 -43.74 -27.02 0.65
C ASN A 17 -43.37 -25.68 -0.01
N ARG A 18 -44.33 -24.98 -0.62
CA ARG A 18 -44.07 -23.68 -1.26
C ARG A 18 -43.75 -22.61 -0.21
N ARG A 19 -44.43 -22.63 0.96
CA ARG A 19 -44.12 -21.69 2.04
C ARG A 19 -42.72 -21.93 2.65
N LEU A 20 -42.36 -23.20 2.86
CA LEU A 20 -41.03 -23.57 3.34
C LEU A 20 -39.92 -23.17 2.37
N LEU A 21 -40.14 -23.34 1.07
CA LEU A 21 -39.21 -22.95 0.03
C LEU A 21 -39.03 -21.42 0.00
N VAL A 22 -40.11 -20.66 0.08
CA VAL A 22 -40.07 -19.19 0.11
C VAL A 22 -39.32 -18.70 1.37
N MET A 23 -39.60 -19.29 2.54
CA MET A 23 -38.89 -18.94 3.79
C MET A 23 -37.39 -19.29 3.69
N GLY A 24 -37.03 -20.42 3.08
CA GLY A 24 -35.62 -20.78 2.87
C GLY A 24 -34.89 -19.80 1.96
N VAL A 25 -35.52 -19.38 0.87
CA VAL A 25 -34.95 -18.38 -0.06
C VAL A 25 -34.79 -17.01 0.62
N LEU A 26 -35.76 -16.57 1.39
CA LEU A 26 -35.68 -15.30 2.14
C LEU A 26 -34.58 -15.34 3.20
N ALA A 27 -34.45 -16.46 3.91
CA ALA A 27 -33.37 -16.64 4.88
C ALA A 27 -31.98 -16.61 4.20
N PHE A 28 -31.84 -17.27 3.05
CA PHE A 28 -30.60 -17.26 2.29
C PHE A 28 -30.23 -15.85 1.79
N ILE A 29 -31.19 -15.10 1.24
CA ILE A 29 -30.99 -13.70 0.82
C ILE A 29 -30.58 -12.86 2.04
N GLY A 30 -31.19 -13.04 3.19
CA GLY A 30 -30.84 -12.34 4.42
C GLY A 30 -29.40 -12.60 4.85
N VAL A 31 -28.94 -13.84 4.79
CA VAL A 31 -27.55 -14.21 5.11
C VAL A 31 -26.56 -13.58 4.11
N VAL A 32 -26.85 -13.64 2.82
CA VAL A 32 -26.00 -13.03 1.78
C VAL A 32 -25.88 -11.52 1.97
N LEU A 33 -26.97 -10.83 2.26
CA LEU A 33 -26.95 -9.40 2.55
C LEU A 33 -26.14 -9.07 3.80
N LEU A 34 -26.25 -9.88 4.83
CA LEU A 34 -25.53 -9.69 6.09
C LEU A 34 -24.01 -9.87 5.89
N VAL A 35 -23.60 -10.86 5.11
CA VAL A 35 -22.19 -11.07 4.75
C VAL A 35 -21.67 -9.92 3.89
N ALA A 36 -22.44 -9.48 2.89
CA ALA A 36 -22.06 -8.37 2.03
C ALA A 36 -21.88 -7.06 2.83
N THR A 37 -22.79 -6.75 3.76
CA THR A 37 -22.66 -5.57 4.62
C THR A 37 -21.49 -5.67 5.58
N ALA A 38 -21.18 -6.85 6.12
CA ALA A 38 -20.02 -7.07 6.98
C ALA A 38 -18.70 -6.84 6.20
N VAL A 39 -18.60 -7.36 4.98
CA VAL A 39 -17.41 -7.13 4.12
C VAL A 39 -17.24 -5.63 3.82
N LEU A 40 -18.31 -4.92 3.45
CA LEU A 40 -18.24 -3.48 3.20
C LEU A 40 -17.86 -2.69 4.44
N ALA A 41 -18.37 -3.05 5.62
CA ALA A 41 -18.00 -2.42 6.88
C ALA A 41 -16.52 -2.66 7.23
N CYS A 42 -16.01 -3.87 7.02
CA CYS A 42 -14.59 -4.18 7.23
C CYS A 42 -13.69 -3.38 6.29
N THR A 43 -14.01 -3.29 5.00
CA THR A 43 -13.21 -2.49 4.05
C THR A 43 -13.21 -1.02 4.41
N ALA A 44 -14.37 -0.45 4.78
CA ALA A 44 -14.46 0.94 5.24
C ALA A 44 -13.65 1.20 6.52
N LEU A 45 -13.64 0.25 7.45
CA LEU A 45 -12.85 0.33 8.68
C LEU A 45 -11.35 0.30 8.40
N PHE A 46 -10.91 -0.57 7.49
CA PHE A 46 -9.51 -0.64 7.07
C PHE A 46 -9.05 0.65 6.42
N THR A 47 -9.83 1.21 5.48
CA THR A 47 -9.48 2.48 4.84
C THR A 47 -9.46 3.65 5.84
N TRP A 48 -10.35 3.64 6.84
CA TRP A 48 -10.34 4.66 7.90
C TRP A 48 -9.13 4.52 8.83
N LEU A 49 -8.73 3.30 9.20
CA LEU A 49 -7.53 3.04 10.00
C LEU A 49 -6.25 3.47 9.25
N GLU A 50 -6.14 3.17 7.97
CA GLU A 50 -5.01 3.64 7.15
C GLU A 50 -4.97 5.17 7.07
N ALA A 51 -6.11 5.83 6.88
CA ALA A 51 -6.19 7.28 6.86
C ALA A 51 -5.86 7.94 8.22
N SER A 52 -6.07 7.23 9.34
CA SER A 52 -5.81 7.74 10.69
C SER A 52 -4.40 7.44 11.22
N SER A 53 -3.71 6.46 10.66
CA SER A 53 -2.35 6.10 11.08
C SER A 53 -1.24 6.91 10.41
N GLY A 54 -1.59 7.90 9.58
CA GLY A 54 -0.64 8.65 8.77
C GLY A 54 -0.08 7.78 7.63
N SER A 55 0.05 8.35 6.45
CA SER A 55 0.69 7.63 5.35
C SER A 55 2.21 7.65 5.54
N PRO A 56 2.92 6.55 5.30
CA PRO A 56 4.36 6.58 5.24
C PRO A 56 4.84 7.64 4.24
N MET A 57 5.95 8.26 4.55
CA MET A 57 6.55 9.29 3.70
C MET A 57 7.89 8.80 3.18
N LEU A 58 8.09 8.86 1.88
CA LEU A 58 9.41 8.78 1.28
C LEU A 58 10.07 10.16 1.42
N SER A 59 11.23 10.22 2.02
CA SER A 59 12.06 11.43 2.04
C SER A 59 13.37 11.15 1.32
N VAL A 60 13.79 12.10 0.49
CA VAL A 60 15.01 11.99 -0.32
C VAL A 60 15.95 13.13 0.01
N TRP A 61 17.20 12.80 0.24
CA TRP A 61 18.29 13.76 0.48
C TRP A 61 19.35 13.62 -0.60
N GLU A 62 19.80 14.72 -1.11
CA GLU A 62 21.00 14.82 -1.92
C GLU A 62 22.21 15.00 -0.98
N VAL A 63 23.30 14.33 -1.30
CA VAL A 63 24.56 14.44 -0.57
C VAL A 63 25.62 15.05 -1.46
N HIS A 64 26.46 15.88 -0.84
CA HIS A 64 27.59 16.52 -1.50
C HIS A 64 28.89 16.09 -0.81
N GLY A 65 29.90 15.76 -1.59
CA GLY A 65 31.19 15.33 -1.07
C GLY A 65 31.79 14.16 -1.83
N GLU A 66 32.96 13.73 -1.39
CA GLU A 66 33.60 12.56 -1.96
C GLU A 66 32.79 11.31 -1.61
N ARG A 67 32.58 10.48 -2.60
CA ARG A 67 31.91 9.18 -2.46
C ARG A 67 32.70 8.32 -1.45
N PRO A 68 32.04 7.75 -0.44
CA PRO A 68 32.68 6.76 0.42
C PRO A 68 33.16 5.56 -0.42
N GLU A 69 34.42 5.14 -0.22
CA GLU A 69 35.06 4.07 -1.04
C GLU A 69 34.27 2.75 -1.03
N ASN A 70 33.50 2.51 0.04
CA ASN A 70 32.74 1.27 0.24
C ASN A 70 31.23 1.44 0.01
N ALA A 71 30.77 2.59 -0.52
CA ALA A 71 29.36 2.79 -0.76
C ALA A 71 28.85 1.96 -1.95
N SER A 72 27.75 1.27 -1.73
CA SER A 72 26.96 0.69 -2.83
C SER A 72 26.26 1.80 -3.59
N ILE A 73 26.26 1.74 -4.91
CA ILE A 73 25.56 2.72 -5.76
C ILE A 73 24.57 2.00 -6.66
N ILE A 74 23.35 2.49 -6.64
CA ILE A 74 22.29 2.09 -7.56
C ILE A 74 22.10 3.24 -8.56
N TYR A 75 22.36 2.97 -9.82
CA TYR A 75 22.15 3.93 -10.90
C TYR A 75 20.69 3.92 -11.31
N LEU A 76 19.97 5.02 -11.02
CA LEU A 76 18.56 5.14 -11.36
C LEU A 76 18.39 5.32 -12.89
N THR A 77 17.42 4.59 -13.41
CA THR A 77 17.01 4.62 -14.82
C THR A 77 15.60 5.16 -14.96
N GLU A 78 15.18 5.51 -16.18
CA GLU A 78 13.78 5.89 -16.44
C GLU A 78 12.79 4.82 -16.01
N LYS A 79 13.16 3.55 -16.12
CA LYS A 79 12.33 2.43 -15.68
C LYS A 79 12.11 2.43 -14.16
N ASP A 80 13.12 2.81 -13.39
CA ASP A 80 13.00 2.88 -11.93
C ASP A 80 12.02 3.98 -11.51
N PHE A 81 12.01 5.10 -12.20
CA PHE A 81 11.05 6.17 -12.00
C PHE A 81 9.64 5.80 -12.43
N GLU A 82 9.49 5.13 -13.58
CA GLU A 82 8.18 4.61 -14.03
C GLU A 82 7.57 3.60 -13.03
N GLN A 83 8.40 2.79 -12.41
CA GLN A 83 7.97 1.79 -11.42
C GLN A 83 7.75 2.38 -10.02
N ASN A 84 8.36 3.52 -9.72
CA ASN A 84 8.32 4.17 -8.41
C ASN A 84 7.90 5.65 -8.52
N PRO A 85 6.62 5.95 -8.76
CA PRO A 85 6.14 7.32 -8.96
C PRO A 85 6.45 8.28 -7.80
N ALA A 86 6.49 7.77 -6.56
CA ALA A 86 6.85 8.58 -5.40
C ALA A 86 8.32 9.03 -5.46
N LEU A 87 9.23 8.15 -5.90
CA LEU A 87 10.64 8.48 -6.10
C LEU A 87 10.80 9.50 -7.22
N ASP A 88 10.10 9.32 -8.33
CA ASP A 88 10.07 10.26 -9.45
C ASP A 88 9.60 11.64 -8.99
N SER A 89 8.47 11.68 -8.30
CA SER A 89 7.89 12.93 -7.79
C SER A 89 8.83 13.66 -6.81
N ALA A 90 9.57 12.93 -5.96
CA ALA A 90 10.50 13.52 -5.00
C ALA A 90 11.81 14.03 -5.64
N ILE A 91 12.32 13.36 -6.67
CA ILE A 91 13.61 13.72 -7.29
C ILE A 91 13.42 14.69 -8.46
N ARG A 92 12.42 14.47 -9.32
CA ARG A 92 12.25 15.21 -10.59
C ARG A 92 10.95 15.99 -10.68
N GLY A 93 9.95 15.60 -9.92
CA GLY A 93 8.57 16.08 -10.09
C GLY A 93 8.11 17.13 -9.08
N ASP A 94 6.80 17.16 -8.86
CA ASP A 94 6.09 18.23 -8.13
C ASP A 94 6.41 18.27 -6.63
N ASN A 95 6.89 17.15 -6.06
CA ASN A 95 7.29 17.08 -4.66
C ASN A 95 8.78 17.39 -4.43
N ARG A 96 9.46 17.89 -5.45
CA ARG A 96 10.84 18.35 -5.36
C ARG A 96 10.88 19.77 -4.78
N TYR A 97 11.52 19.93 -3.62
CA TYR A 97 11.71 21.23 -2.95
C TYR A 97 13.10 21.27 -2.28
N PRO A 98 14.16 21.52 -3.04
CA PRO A 98 15.52 21.52 -2.50
C PRO A 98 15.65 22.50 -1.35
N GLY A 99 15.97 21.98 -0.16
CA GLY A 99 16.29 22.77 1.02
C GLY A 99 17.71 23.34 1.00
N PRO A 100 18.08 24.11 2.01
CA PRO A 100 19.47 24.57 2.17
C PRO A 100 20.39 23.38 2.48
N TRP A 101 21.67 23.53 2.08
CA TRP A 101 22.71 22.61 2.48
C TRP A 101 23.01 22.73 3.97
N TYR A 102 23.21 21.62 4.64
CA TYR A 102 23.65 21.55 6.04
C TYR A 102 24.46 20.28 6.28
N GLN A 103 25.35 20.33 7.27
CA GLN A 103 26.05 19.13 7.71
C GLN A 103 25.13 18.28 8.58
N GLY A 104 25.10 16.99 8.29
CA GLY A 104 24.28 16.07 9.06
C GLY A 104 24.72 14.63 8.89
N ASP A 105 24.26 13.80 9.83
CA ASP A 105 24.54 12.39 9.83
C ASP A 105 23.93 11.72 8.60
N THR A 106 24.71 10.88 7.97
CA THR A 106 24.33 9.97 6.92
C THR A 106 24.74 8.55 7.31
N PRO A 107 24.31 7.53 6.60
CA PRO A 107 24.78 6.16 6.85
C PRO A 107 26.31 6.00 6.78
N TYR A 108 27.00 6.93 6.14
CA TYR A 108 28.46 6.91 5.94
C TYR A 108 29.22 8.00 6.73
N GLY A 109 28.57 8.61 7.71
CA GLY A 109 29.16 9.65 8.54
C GLY A 109 28.52 11.02 8.32
N VAL A 110 29.20 12.06 8.76
CA VAL A 110 28.73 13.46 8.64
C VAL A 110 29.11 13.99 7.26
N LEU A 111 28.12 14.25 6.42
CA LEU A 111 28.28 14.80 5.09
C LEU A 111 27.42 16.06 4.93
N ASP A 112 27.77 16.88 3.94
CA ASP A 112 26.90 17.94 3.50
C ASP A 112 25.70 17.32 2.76
N LYS A 113 24.51 17.64 3.23
CA LYS A 113 23.27 17.12 2.67
C LYS A 113 22.19 18.18 2.59
N ARG A 114 21.23 17.98 1.73
CA ARG A 114 19.99 18.77 1.67
C ARG A 114 18.79 17.89 1.38
N THR A 115 17.64 18.26 1.91
CA THR A 115 16.38 17.65 1.50
C THR A 115 16.11 18.01 0.04
N ILE A 116 15.78 17.05 -0.79
CA ILE A 116 15.38 17.27 -2.20
C ILE A 116 13.88 17.27 -2.35
N GLY A 117 13.21 16.34 -1.67
CA GLY A 117 11.77 16.22 -1.74
C GLY A 117 11.26 15.13 -0.82
N SER A 118 9.93 15.08 -0.69
CA SER A 118 9.27 13.96 -0.04
C SER A 118 7.91 13.72 -0.67
N ALA A 119 7.50 12.48 -0.73
CA ALA A 119 6.22 12.07 -1.30
C ALA A 119 5.52 11.08 -0.38
N PRO A 120 4.19 11.15 -0.26
CA PRO A 120 3.44 10.12 0.43
C PRO A 120 3.54 8.80 -0.35
N VAL A 121 3.63 7.70 0.38
CA VAL A 121 3.66 6.36 -0.20
C VAL A 121 2.65 5.48 0.52
N THR A 122 2.16 4.47 -0.16
CA THR A 122 1.39 3.41 0.47
C THR A 122 2.32 2.44 1.19
N TYR A 123 1.78 1.63 2.09
CA TYR A 123 2.58 0.59 2.75
C TYR A 123 3.18 -0.41 1.75
N LEU A 124 2.47 -0.73 0.67
CA LEU A 124 2.96 -1.62 -0.38
C LEU A 124 4.11 -0.99 -1.18
N GLU A 125 3.97 0.27 -1.59
CA GLU A 125 5.05 1.01 -2.28
C GLU A 125 6.27 1.15 -1.38
N ARG A 126 6.08 1.38 -0.09
CA ARG A 126 7.16 1.41 0.89
C ARG A 126 7.96 0.11 0.91
N GLU A 127 7.29 -1.05 0.94
CA GLU A 127 7.97 -2.35 0.91
C GLU A 127 8.78 -2.52 -0.37
N VAL A 128 8.23 -2.16 -1.52
CA VAL A 128 8.92 -2.20 -2.82
C VAL A 128 10.14 -1.27 -2.83
N LEU A 129 10.00 -0.06 -2.28
CA LEU A 129 11.11 0.89 -2.19
C LEU A 129 12.22 0.39 -1.26
N ILE A 130 11.87 -0.22 -0.13
CA ILE A 130 12.85 -0.81 0.79
C ILE A 130 13.56 -2.00 0.15
N GLU A 131 12.84 -2.86 -0.55
CA GLU A 131 13.43 -4.02 -1.23
C GLU A 131 14.37 -3.59 -2.36
N SER A 132 14.00 -2.55 -3.12
CA SER A 132 14.76 -2.09 -4.29
C SER A 132 15.92 -1.15 -3.94
N PHE A 133 15.72 -0.28 -2.97
CA PHE A 133 16.62 0.86 -2.69
C PHE A 133 16.96 1.01 -1.21
N GLY A 134 16.47 0.13 -0.37
CA GLY A 134 16.69 0.19 1.07
C GLY A 134 18.06 -0.34 1.50
N PRO A 135 18.34 -0.25 2.79
CA PRO A 135 19.59 -0.74 3.34
C PRO A 135 19.68 -2.25 3.24
N ASP A 136 20.84 -2.75 2.85
CA ASP A 136 21.22 -4.14 3.13
C ASP A 136 21.54 -4.25 4.62
N VAL A 137 20.58 -4.76 5.38
CA VAL A 137 20.69 -4.85 6.85
C VAL A 137 21.80 -5.82 7.25
N GLU A 138 22.05 -6.86 6.47
CA GLU A 138 23.11 -7.86 6.76
C GLU A 138 24.50 -7.27 6.50
N ALA A 139 24.64 -6.51 5.44
CA ALA A 139 25.90 -5.83 5.10
C ALA A 139 26.11 -4.50 5.85
N GLN A 140 25.12 -4.04 6.61
CA GLN A 140 25.10 -2.70 7.22
C GLN A 140 25.39 -1.58 6.20
N ASN A 141 24.93 -1.77 4.97
CA ASN A 141 25.22 -0.91 3.84
C ASN A 141 23.95 -0.23 3.35
N TRP A 142 24.02 1.09 3.20
CA TRP A 142 22.94 1.90 2.64
C TRP A 142 23.32 2.31 1.24
N PRO A 143 22.61 1.88 0.19
CA PRO A 143 22.95 2.29 -1.15
C PRO A 143 22.74 3.80 -1.33
N TYR A 144 23.64 4.42 -2.08
CA TYR A 144 23.34 5.69 -2.70
C TYR A 144 22.63 5.47 -4.01
N LEU A 145 21.69 6.33 -4.30
CA LEU A 145 21.02 6.40 -5.59
C LEU A 145 21.73 7.45 -6.42
N GLU A 146 22.17 7.12 -7.62
CA GLU A 146 22.78 8.08 -8.53
C GLU A 146 21.81 8.39 -9.66
N TYR A 147 21.61 9.69 -9.92
CA TYR A 147 20.86 10.17 -11.06
C TYR A 147 21.40 11.53 -11.51
N ASP A 148 21.69 11.66 -12.82
CA ASP A 148 22.19 12.88 -13.45
C ASP A 148 23.44 13.48 -12.77
N GLY A 149 24.33 12.60 -12.31
CA GLY A 149 25.58 12.98 -11.65
C GLY A 149 25.44 13.42 -10.19
N ALA A 150 24.24 13.36 -9.62
CA ALA A 150 23.99 13.65 -8.22
C ALA A 150 23.73 12.35 -7.43
N TYR A 151 24.14 12.36 -6.17
CA TYR A 151 23.96 11.23 -5.27
C TYR A 151 22.88 11.53 -4.24
N TYR A 152 22.00 10.56 -4.07
CA TYR A 152 20.87 10.65 -3.15
C TYR A 152 20.87 9.46 -2.20
N TYR A 153 20.26 9.63 -1.04
CA TYR A 153 19.77 8.50 -0.26
C TYR A 153 18.30 8.72 0.11
N SER A 154 17.58 7.63 0.23
CA SER A 154 16.16 7.66 0.57
C SER A 154 15.91 7.01 1.92
N LEU A 155 14.95 7.56 2.66
CA LEU A 155 14.45 6.99 3.89
C LEU A 155 12.92 7.04 3.87
N THR A 156 12.28 5.91 4.11
CA THR A 156 10.84 5.86 4.32
C THR A 156 10.54 6.00 5.80
N LEU A 157 9.93 7.12 6.17
CA LEU A 157 9.50 7.40 7.53
C LEU A 157 8.07 6.91 7.74
N ILE A 158 7.85 6.21 8.84
CA ILE A 158 6.51 5.91 9.37
C ILE A 158 6.23 6.98 10.42
N PRO A 159 5.09 7.68 10.34
CA PRO A 159 4.68 8.65 11.33
C PRO A 159 4.43 8.02 12.68
#